data_7f92db90b749094b7191dd2b3ea675fa
#
_entry.id   7f92db90b749094b7191dd2b3ea675fa
#
_cell.length_a   1.000
_cell.length_b   1.000
_cell.length_c   1.000
_cell.angle_alpha   90.00
_cell.angle_beta   90.00
_cell.angle_gamma   90.00
#
_symmetry.space_group_name_H-M   'P 1'
#
loop_
_entity.id
_entity.type
_entity.pdbx_description
1 polymer ?
#
loop_
_entity_poly.entity_id
_entity_poly.type
_entity_poly.pdbx_seq_one_letter_code
_entity_poly.pdbx_strand_id
1 'polypeptide(L)'
;MSAVSGTGPLLALALRRDRVLIPMSALALTAYSVGSAKATVALYSDAASAMKDLGSVLNSPSTLTLFGPATTTSLQGLSIFKTLLMGSVFVGLLAFTIVRRHTRVEEEEGRLELIGAGVVGRQAPLTAAVLLAVATTLLVGGLSAAGMIGLGFPATGSLGFGAAWAITGLVMTGVTAVACQLTSSARGAAGWALGTLGVLFVLRAVGDTATSDAGRSLRWISPLGWVNQVFPFGADRLWLVGLGALVGALLVGVAFALLERRDLGAGLLASRPGRARAPRTLSG
;
A
#
# COMPACT_ATOMS: atom_id res chain seq x y z
N MET A 1 -23.06 7.64 -23.93
CA MET A 1 -22.84 7.85 -22.48
C MET A 1 -21.35 7.69 -22.21
N SER A 2 -20.78 8.49 -21.31
CA SER A 2 -19.34 8.38 -20.94
C SER A 2 -19.08 7.06 -20.22
N ALA A 3 -17.94 6.40 -20.48
CA ALA A 3 -17.53 5.15 -19.84
C ALA A 3 -17.41 5.25 -18.30
N VAL A 4 -17.28 6.46 -17.78
CA VAL A 4 -17.16 6.78 -16.35
C VAL A 4 -18.44 7.41 -15.75
N SER A 5 -19.57 7.42 -16.50
CA SER A 5 -20.85 7.93 -15.98
C SER A 5 -21.23 7.17 -14.70
N GLY A 6 -21.70 7.89 -13.66
CA GLY A 6 -22.07 7.29 -12.37
C GLY A 6 -20.94 7.11 -11.36
N THR A 7 -19.70 7.50 -11.67
CA THR A 7 -18.57 7.43 -10.71
C THR A 7 -18.86 8.19 -9.42
N GLY A 8 -19.43 9.42 -9.48
CA GLY A 8 -19.70 10.23 -8.30
C GLY A 8 -20.65 9.56 -7.29
N PRO A 9 -21.83 9.10 -7.70
CA PRO A 9 -22.73 8.32 -6.85
C PRO A 9 -22.08 7.05 -6.27
N LEU A 10 -21.29 6.31 -7.07
CA LEU A 10 -20.57 5.12 -6.59
C LEU A 10 -19.51 5.46 -5.56
N LEU A 11 -18.75 6.55 -5.76
CA LEU A 11 -17.77 7.03 -4.80
C LEU A 11 -18.46 7.46 -3.48
N ALA A 12 -19.60 8.16 -3.55
CA ALA A 12 -20.36 8.54 -2.37
C ALA A 12 -20.89 7.30 -1.61
N LEU A 13 -21.34 6.28 -2.33
CA LEU A 13 -21.76 5.01 -1.73
C LEU A 13 -20.58 4.30 -1.05
N ALA A 14 -19.43 4.22 -1.73
CA ALA A 14 -18.22 3.61 -1.19
C ALA A 14 -17.72 4.33 0.09
N LEU A 15 -17.73 5.67 0.10
CA LEU A 15 -17.42 6.47 1.29
C LEU A 15 -18.37 6.18 2.46
N ARG A 16 -19.68 6.09 2.19
CA ARG A 16 -20.68 5.76 3.23
C ARG A 16 -20.46 4.35 3.79
N ARG A 17 -20.07 3.41 2.94
CA ARG A 17 -19.81 2.02 3.33
C ARG A 17 -18.54 1.88 4.16
N ASP A 18 -17.50 2.65 3.82
CA ASP A 18 -16.20 2.65 4.51
C ASP A 18 -16.08 3.77 5.57
N ARG A 19 -17.22 4.36 6.00
CA ARG A 19 -17.26 5.44 7.00
C ARG A 19 -16.62 5.10 8.35
N VAL A 20 -16.42 3.81 8.64
CA VAL A 20 -15.71 3.33 9.84
C VAL A 20 -14.30 2.90 9.48
N LEU A 21 -14.13 2.15 8.39
CA LEU A 21 -12.83 1.61 7.98
C LEU A 21 -11.80 2.73 7.74
N ILE A 22 -12.17 3.76 6.95
CA ILE A 22 -11.24 4.83 6.59
C ILE A 22 -10.79 5.64 7.81
N PRO A 23 -11.67 6.23 8.63
CA PRO A 23 -11.22 7.02 9.78
C PRO A 23 -10.52 6.18 10.83
N MET A 24 -10.95 4.95 11.10
CA MET A 24 -10.27 4.06 12.04
C MET A 24 -8.87 3.69 11.58
N SER A 25 -8.69 3.36 10.29
CA SER A 25 -7.37 3.07 9.72
C SER A 25 -6.48 4.31 9.73
N ALA A 26 -7.02 5.47 9.37
CA ALA A 26 -6.29 6.74 9.39
C ALA A 26 -5.83 7.11 10.80
N LEU A 27 -6.71 7.00 11.79
CA LEU A 27 -6.37 7.26 13.19
C LEU A 27 -5.35 6.25 13.71
N ALA A 28 -5.54 4.95 13.46
CA ALA A 28 -4.63 3.90 13.92
C ALA A 28 -3.22 4.07 13.34
N LEU A 29 -3.08 4.32 12.03
CA LEU A 29 -1.79 4.48 11.37
C LEU A 29 -1.11 5.80 11.77
N THR A 30 -1.88 6.88 11.92
CA THR A 30 -1.36 8.15 12.44
C THR A 30 -0.90 7.99 13.90
N ALA A 31 -1.70 7.37 14.76
CA ALA A 31 -1.33 7.11 16.15
C ALA A 31 -0.10 6.19 16.25
N TYR A 32 0.00 5.18 15.39
CA TYR A 32 1.16 4.29 15.31
C TYR A 32 2.45 5.07 14.98
N SER A 33 2.41 5.92 13.96
CA SER A 33 3.61 6.68 13.53
C SER A 33 3.96 7.79 14.52
N VAL A 34 3.00 8.64 14.86
CA VAL A 34 3.20 9.80 15.74
C VAL A 34 3.47 9.36 17.19
N GLY A 35 2.77 8.32 17.67
CA GLY A 35 2.98 7.73 18.99
C GLY A 35 4.37 7.11 19.12
N SER A 36 4.84 6.36 18.12
CA SER A 36 6.20 5.83 18.09
C SER A 36 7.25 6.93 18.08
N ALA A 37 7.05 7.96 17.25
CA ALA A 37 7.97 9.10 17.19
C ALA A 37 8.04 9.84 18.54
N LYS A 38 6.87 10.15 19.13
CA LYS A 38 6.79 10.80 20.45
C LYS A 38 7.47 9.98 21.54
N ALA A 39 7.26 8.66 21.57
CA ALA A 39 7.86 7.77 22.55
C ALA A 39 9.40 7.75 22.43
N THR A 40 9.94 7.74 21.20
CA THR A 40 11.39 7.76 20.97
C THR A 40 12.00 9.09 21.44
N VAL A 41 11.37 10.22 21.10
CA VAL A 41 11.87 11.56 21.51
C VAL A 41 11.74 11.75 23.03
N ALA A 42 10.76 11.13 23.69
CA ALA A 42 10.65 11.16 25.14
C ALA A 42 11.69 10.28 25.85
N LEU A 43 12.15 9.20 25.21
CA LEU A 43 13.12 8.25 25.79
C LEU A 43 14.55 8.75 25.66
N TYR A 44 14.90 9.42 24.54
CA TYR A 44 16.26 9.86 24.22
C TYR A 44 16.35 11.38 24.17
N SER A 45 17.31 11.94 24.90
CA SER A 45 17.56 13.38 24.92
C SER A 45 18.19 13.90 23.61
N ASP A 46 18.94 13.03 22.91
CA ASP A 46 19.67 13.38 21.69
C ASP A 46 19.92 12.13 20.82
N ALA A 47 20.42 12.38 19.61
CA ALA A 47 20.71 11.31 18.65
C ALA A 47 21.88 10.41 19.10
N ALA A 48 22.85 10.93 19.85
CA ALA A 48 24.01 10.17 20.28
C ALA A 48 23.62 9.11 21.32
N SER A 49 22.77 9.47 22.28
CA SER A 49 22.22 8.51 23.27
C SER A 49 21.39 7.42 22.58
N ALA A 50 20.52 7.78 21.63
CA ALA A 50 19.75 6.84 20.86
C ALA A 50 20.65 5.89 20.04
N MET A 51 21.68 6.40 19.38
CA MET A 51 22.62 5.57 18.59
C MET A 51 23.46 4.64 19.47
N LYS A 52 23.83 5.04 20.68
CA LYS A 52 24.56 4.19 21.62
C LYS A 52 23.75 2.95 21.98
N ASP A 53 22.46 3.10 22.22
CA ASP A 53 21.59 2.00 22.64
C ASP A 53 21.06 1.17 21.46
N LEU A 54 20.73 1.82 20.34
CA LEU A 54 20.10 1.18 19.18
C LEU A 54 21.10 0.73 18.11
N GLY A 55 22.34 1.25 18.09
CA GLY A 55 23.27 1.06 16.97
C GLY A 55 23.57 -0.39 16.63
N SER A 56 23.70 -1.28 17.61
CA SER A 56 23.89 -2.72 17.38
C SER A 56 22.63 -3.39 16.82
N VAL A 57 21.47 -2.97 17.27
CA VAL A 57 20.16 -3.51 16.84
C VAL A 57 19.85 -3.06 15.41
N LEU A 58 20.12 -1.79 15.07
CA LEU A 58 19.81 -1.21 13.76
C LEU A 58 20.52 -1.95 12.60
N ASN A 59 21.73 -2.47 12.84
CA ASN A 59 22.52 -3.17 11.84
C ASN A 59 22.36 -4.71 11.89
N SER A 60 21.49 -5.23 12.77
CA SER A 60 21.25 -6.68 12.82
C SER A 60 20.50 -7.16 11.56
N PRO A 61 20.82 -8.38 11.04
CA PRO A 61 20.14 -8.91 9.84
C PRO A 61 18.63 -8.97 9.99
N SER A 62 18.13 -9.30 11.19
CA SER A 62 16.68 -9.34 11.47
C SER A 62 16.03 -7.97 11.35
N THR A 63 16.69 -6.95 11.88
CA THR A 63 16.19 -5.56 11.81
C THR A 63 16.21 -5.03 10.38
N LEU A 64 17.30 -5.27 9.63
CA LEU A 64 17.39 -4.91 8.21
C LEU A 64 16.32 -5.62 7.38
N THR A 65 16.07 -6.91 7.65
CA THR A 65 15.01 -7.67 6.96
C THR A 65 13.63 -7.09 7.23
N LEU A 66 13.31 -6.73 8.47
CA LEU A 66 11.97 -6.28 8.85
C LEU A 66 11.73 -4.79 8.55
N PHE A 67 12.67 -3.93 8.87
CA PHE A 67 12.48 -2.48 8.84
C PHE A 67 13.33 -1.76 7.78
N GLY A 68 14.33 -2.45 7.23
CA GLY A 68 15.32 -1.84 6.33
C GLY A 68 16.42 -1.08 7.08
N PRO A 69 17.33 -0.42 6.36
CA PRO A 69 18.37 0.39 6.97
C PRO A 69 17.79 1.66 7.61
N ALA A 70 18.41 2.13 8.69
CA ALA A 70 18.08 3.44 9.25
C ALA A 70 18.35 4.53 8.21
N THR A 71 17.36 5.41 8.00
CA THR A 71 17.41 6.43 6.94
C THR A 71 18.38 7.57 7.28
N THR A 72 18.58 7.86 8.56
CA THR A 72 19.46 8.91 9.07
C THR A 72 19.80 8.63 10.52
N THR A 73 20.89 9.22 11.00
CA THR A 73 21.32 9.18 12.40
C THR A 73 20.71 10.30 13.25
N SER A 74 19.87 11.16 12.69
CA SER A 74 19.13 12.17 13.46
C SER A 74 18.11 11.52 14.38
N LEU A 75 17.76 12.16 15.51
CA LEU A 75 16.77 11.64 16.44
C LEU A 75 15.40 11.46 15.76
N GLN A 76 15.02 12.38 14.86
CA GLN A 76 13.81 12.29 14.05
C GLN A 76 13.83 11.06 13.15
N GLY A 77 14.94 10.81 12.44
CA GLY A 77 15.07 9.64 11.57
C GLY A 77 15.04 8.33 12.34
N LEU A 78 15.69 8.28 13.51
CA LEU A 78 15.64 7.10 14.38
C LEU A 78 14.23 6.86 14.94
N SER A 79 13.46 7.92 15.20
CA SER A 79 12.09 7.81 15.72
C SER A 79 11.09 7.20 14.75
N ILE A 80 11.31 7.37 13.44
CA ILE A 80 10.46 6.81 12.38
C ILE A 80 10.92 5.45 11.87
N PHE A 81 12.08 4.98 12.27
CA PHE A 81 12.75 3.80 11.73
C PHE A 81 11.82 2.57 11.60
N LYS A 82 11.11 2.22 12.67
CA LYS A 82 10.19 1.06 12.66
C LYS A 82 8.90 1.32 11.87
N THR A 83 8.45 2.57 11.86
CA THR A 83 7.15 2.93 11.29
C THR A 83 7.20 3.24 9.81
N LEU A 84 8.36 3.63 9.27
CA LEU A 84 8.50 4.01 7.87
C LEU A 84 8.08 2.86 6.93
N LEU A 85 8.73 1.71 7.05
CA LEU A 85 8.44 0.57 6.18
C LEU A 85 7.15 -0.17 6.58
N MET A 86 6.98 -0.51 7.87
CA MET A 86 5.80 -1.25 8.31
C MET A 86 4.52 -0.46 8.07
N GLY A 87 4.53 0.83 8.34
CA GLY A 87 3.38 1.68 8.04
C GLY A 87 3.07 1.73 6.55
N SER A 88 4.09 1.77 5.68
CA SER A 88 3.86 1.73 4.23
C SER A 88 3.23 0.41 3.77
N VAL A 89 3.62 -0.73 4.36
CA VAL A 89 2.98 -2.03 4.12
C VAL A 89 1.51 -1.99 4.53
N PHE A 90 1.18 -1.43 5.71
CA PHE A 90 -0.21 -1.31 6.16
C PHE A 90 -1.03 -0.38 5.26
N VAL A 91 -0.46 0.71 4.76
CA VAL A 91 -1.11 1.58 3.77
C VAL A 91 -1.36 0.81 2.46
N GLY A 92 -0.41 0.01 2.01
CA GLY A 92 -0.59 -0.88 0.86
C GLY A 92 -1.71 -1.90 1.06
N LEU A 93 -1.82 -2.51 2.25
CA LEU A 93 -2.89 -3.43 2.61
C LEU A 93 -4.25 -2.72 2.70
N LEU A 94 -4.29 -1.48 3.15
CA LEU A 94 -5.50 -0.67 3.17
C LEU A 94 -5.97 -0.36 1.74
N ALA A 95 -5.07 0.08 0.85
CA ALA A 95 -5.35 0.31 -0.56
C ALA A 95 -5.86 -0.97 -1.25
N PHE A 96 -5.18 -2.10 -1.02
CA PHE A 96 -5.63 -3.43 -1.47
C PHE A 96 -7.06 -3.73 -1.00
N THR A 97 -7.35 -3.52 0.26
CA THR A 97 -8.67 -3.82 0.85
C THR A 97 -9.76 -2.99 0.19
N ILE A 98 -9.53 -1.69 0.00
CA ILE A 98 -10.49 -0.78 -0.62
C ILE A 98 -10.75 -1.18 -2.08
N VAL A 99 -9.70 -1.32 -2.89
CA VAL A 99 -9.86 -1.63 -4.32
C VAL A 99 -10.58 -2.97 -4.51
N ARG A 100 -10.14 -4.02 -3.84
CA ARG A 100 -10.75 -5.35 -3.95
C ARG A 100 -12.22 -5.33 -3.50
N ARG A 101 -12.52 -4.66 -2.39
CA ARG A 101 -13.86 -4.60 -1.81
C ARG A 101 -14.86 -3.91 -2.74
N HIS A 102 -14.47 -2.79 -3.32
CA HIS A 102 -15.35 -1.99 -4.19
C HIS A 102 -15.31 -2.38 -5.67
N THR A 103 -14.60 -3.45 -6.02
CA THR A 103 -14.56 -4.00 -7.38
C THR A 103 -14.94 -5.47 -7.36
N ARG A 104 -13.98 -6.37 -7.14
CA ARG A 104 -14.19 -7.81 -7.32
C ARG A 104 -15.18 -8.43 -6.33
N VAL A 105 -15.21 -7.96 -5.09
CA VAL A 105 -16.20 -8.44 -4.11
C VAL A 105 -17.61 -8.04 -4.52
N GLU A 106 -17.83 -6.79 -4.95
CA GLU A 106 -19.13 -6.32 -5.43
C GLU A 106 -19.60 -7.09 -6.67
N GLU A 107 -18.66 -7.44 -7.55
CA GLU A 107 -18.94 -8.21 -8.76
C GLU A 107 -19.29 -9.67 -8.43
N GLU A 108 -18.55 -10.32 -7.53
CA GLU A 108 -18.80 -11.70 -7.08
C GLU A 108 -20.13 -11.84 -6.33
N GLU A 109 -20.56 -10.79 -5.61
CA GLU A 109 -21.87 -10.74 -4.92
C GLU A 109 -23.03 -10.33 -5.84
N GLY A 110 -22.80 -10.14 -7.15
CA GLY A 110 -23.82 -9.78 -8.13
C GLY A 110 -24.35 -8.34 -8.03
N ARG A 111 -23.80 -7.52 -7.13
CA ARG A 111 -24.29 -6.13 -6.92
C ARG A 111 -24.01 -5.23 -8.10
N LEU A 112 -22.92 -5.46 -8.82
CA LEU A 112 -22.59 -4.67 -10.01
C LEU A 112 -23.56 -4.92 -11.16
N GLU A 113 -24.18 -6.11 -11.26
CA GLU A 113 -25.22 -6.40 -12.26
C GLU A 113 -26.48 -5.58 -11.99
N LEU A 114 -26.90 -5.47 -10.72
CA LEU A 114 -28.03 -4.65 -10.31
C LEU A 114 -27.81 -3.15 -10.60
N ILE A 115 -26.60 -2.68 -10.40
CA ILE A 115 -26.21 -1.27 -10.66
C ILE A 115 -26.05 -1.05 -12.18
N GLY A 116 -25.53 -2.04 -12.90
CA GLY A 116 -25.29 -2.00 -14.35
C GLY A 116 -26.57 -1.99 -15.19
N ALA A 117 -27.71 -2.40 -14.61
CA ALA A 117 -29.04 -2.21 -15.25
C ALA A 117 -29.46 -0.73 -15.32
N GLY A 118 -28.74 0.17 -14.65
CA GLY A 118 -28.93 1.62 -14.66
C GLY A 118 -27.96 2.36 -15.59
N VAL A 119 -27.95 3.68 -15.47
CA VAL A 119 -27.12 4.61 -16.26
C VAL A 119 -25.69 4.69 -15.71
N VAL A 120 -25.01 3.53 -15.56
CA VAL A 120 -23.65 3.46 -15.01
C VAL A 120 -22.67 2.96 -16.07
N GLY A 121 -21.59 3.73 -16.29
CA GLY A 121 -20.56 3.38 -17.25
C GLY A 121 -19.71 2.19 -16.77
N ARG A 122 -19.20 1.39 -17.70
CA ARG A 122 -18.41 0.17 -17.42
C ARG A 122 -17.18 0.41 -16.55
N GLN A 123 -16.54 1.57 -16.70
CA GLN A 123 -15.33 1.94 -15.96
C GLN A 123 -15.62 2.61 -14.62
N ALA A 124 -16.87 3.02 -14.35
CA ALA A 124 -17.24 3.80 -13.17
C ALA A 124 -16.93 3.10 -11.83
N PRO A 125 -17.19 1.79 -11.64
CA PRO A 125 -16.88 1.09 -10.40
C PRO A 125 -15.37 1.06 -10.11
N LEU A 126 -14.55 0.74 -11.11
CA LEU A 126 -13.09 0.72 -10.96
C LEU A 126 -12.56 2.13 -10.69
N THR A 127 -13.08 3.15 -11.39
CA THR A 127 -12.69 4.55 -11.18
C THR A 127 -13.01 5.00 -9.75
N ALA A 128 -14.21 4.71 -9.25
CA ALA A 128 -14.59 5.05 -7.87
C ALA A 128 -13.70 4.37 -6.83
N ALA A 129 -13.39 3.08 -7.01
CA ALA A 129 -12.53 2.32 -6.11
C ALA A 129 -11.09 2.85 -6.09
N VAL A 130 -10.52 3.17 -7.27
CA VAL A 130 -9.18 3.74 -7.40
C VAL A 130 -9.11 5.12 -6.75
N LEU A 131 -10.08 6.00 -7.04
CA LEU A 131 -10.13 7.33 -6.43
C LEU A 131 -10.23 7.26 -4.91
N LEU A 132 -11.04 6.35 -4.37
CA LEU A 132 -11.17 6.16 -2.92
C LEU A 132 -9.87 5.67 -2.29
N ALA A 133 -9.20 4.68 -2.91
CA ALA A 133 -7.94 4.13 -2.43
C ALA A 133 -6.81 5.18 -2.46
N VAL A 134 -6.70 5.96 -3.54
CA VAL A 134 -5.73 7.05 -3.66
C VAL A 134 -6.01 8.13 -2.62
N ALA A 135 -7.26 8.60 -2.51
CA ALA A 135 -7.64 9.62 -1.52
C ALA A 135 -7.35 9.15 -0.08
N THR A 136 -7.65 7.90 0.25
CA THR A 136 -7.38 7.34 1.58
C THR A 136 -5.87 7.23 1.83
N THR A 137 -5.09 6.80 0.85
CA THR A 137 -3.62 6.74 0.94
C THR A 137 -3.03 8.12 1.23
N LEU A 138 -3.45 9.14 0.49
CA LEU A 138 -2.99 10.52 0.69
C LEU A 138 -3.45 11.10 2.02
N LEU A 139 -4.67 10.79 2.46
CA LEU A 139 -5.19 11.19 3.76
C LEU A 139 -4.33 10.63 4.90
N VAL A 140 -4.04 9.34 4.89
CA VAL A 140 -3.22 8.68 5.93
C VAL A 140 -1.80 9.25 5.97
N GLY A 141 -1.16 9.39 4.81
CA GLY A 141 0.17 9.99 4.70
C GLY A 141 0.19 11.45 5.18
N GLY A 142 -0.80 12.24 4.76
CA GLY A 142 -0.95 13.64 5.16
C GLY A 142 -1.20 13.84 6.66
N LEU A 143 -2.08 13.04 7.26
CA LEU A 143 -2.34 13.09 8.70
C LEU A 143 -1.11 12.68 9.53
N SER A 144 -0.37 11.65 9.08
CA SER A 144 0.87 11.23 9.74
C SER A 144 1.94 12.31 9.65
N ALA A 145 2.10 12.95 8.49
CA ALA A 145 3.00 14.09 8.32
C ALA A 145 2.60 15.27 9.20
N ALA A 146 1.32 15.65 9.20
CA ALA A 146 0.80 16.73 10.04
C ALA A 146 1.01 16.45 11.54
N GLY A 147 0.80 15.21 11.97
CA GLY A 147 1.04 14.80 13.36
C GLY A 147 2.52 14.92 13.76
N MET A 148 3.47 14.58 12.86
CA MET A 148 4.90 14.77 13.10
C MET A 148 5.30 16.25 13.14
N ILE A 149 4.75 17.08 12.25
CA ILE A 149 4.93 18.54 12.31
C ILE A 149 4.42 19.08 13.65
N GLY A 150 3.29 18.56 14.14
CA GLY A 150 2.72 18.90 15.45
C GLY A 150 3.62 18.50 16.64
N LEU A 151 4.53 17.55 16.47
CA LEU A 151 5.60 17.20 17.44
C LEU A 151 6.83 18.13 17.33
N GLY A 152 6.83 19.12 16.42
CA GLY A 152 7.95 20.02 16.18
C GLY A 152 8.99 19.45 15.20
N PHE A 153 8.67 18.40 14.45
CA PHE A 153 9.60 17.86 13.45
C PHE A 153 9.64 18.75 12.19
N PRO A 154 10.78 18.81 11.47
CA PRO A 154 10.89 19.57 10.22
C PRO A 154 9.82 19.16 9.21
N ALA A 155 9.18 20.15 8.60
CA ALA A 155 8.06 19.94 7.67
C ALA A 155 8.47 19.10 6.44
N THR A 156 9.66 19.36 5.88
CA THR A 156 10.18 18.63 4.70
C THR A 156 10.30 17.13 4.98
N GLY A 157 10.96 16.73 6.04
CA GLY A 157 11.11 15.33 6.42
C GLY A 157 9.79 14.68 6.82
N SER A 158 8.88 15.43 7.49
CA SER A 158 7.55 14.94 7.84
C SER A 158 6.69 14.66 6.59
N LEU A 159 6.71 15.58 5.62
CA LEU A 159 6.07 15.38 4.32
C LEU A 159 6.72 14.24 3.55
N GLY A 160 8.06 14.12 3.60
CA GLY A 160 8.81 13.00 3.03
C GLY A 160 8.36 11.66 3.61
N PHE A 161 8.13 11.58 4.92
CA PHE A 161 7.60 10.39 5.58
C PHE A 161 6.21 10.01 5.09
N GLY A 162 5.26 10.95 5.10
CA GLY A 162 3.91 10.69 4.61
C GLY A 162 3.86 10.34 3.13
N ALA A 163 4.69 10.99 2.31
CA ALA A 163 4.81 10.73 0.89
C ALA A 163 5.46 9.36 0.60
N ALA A 164 6.42 8.90 1.44
CA ALA A 164 6.98 7.56 1.35
C ALA A 164 5.89 6.48 1.53
N TRP A 165 4.96 6.67 2.45
CA TRP A 165 3.81 5.77 2.62
C TRP A 165 2.90 5.76 1.39
N ALA A 166 2.76 6.90 0.71
CA ALA A 166 1.95 7.00 -0.50
C ALA A 166 2.51 6.13 -1.64
N ILE A 167 3.84 5.91 -1.74
CA ILE A 167 4.44 5.05 -2.78
C ILE A 167 3.78 3.68 -2.76
N THR A 168 3.78 3.00 -1.61
CA THR A 168 3.23 1.65 -1.51
C THR A 168 1.71 1.63 -1.72
N GLY A 169 0.98 2.61 -1.17
CA GLY A 169 -0.45 2.72 -1.36
C GLY A 169 -0.86 2.89 -2.82
N LEU A 170 -0.18 3.78 -3.56
CA LEU A 170 -0.44 4.03 -4.98
C LEU A 170 -0.12 2.81 -5.85
N VAL A 171 1.04 2.18 -5.63
CA VAL A 171 1.43 0.98 -6.36
C VAL A 171 0.48 -0.17 -6.07
N MET A 172 0.11 -0.41 -4.79
CA MET A 172 -0.82 -1.48 -4.43
C MET A 172 -2.25 -1.23 -4.91
N THR A 173 -2.67 0.04 -5.06
CA THR A 173 -3.91 0.38 -5.75
C THR A 173 -3.90 -0.18 -7.18
N GLY A 174 -2.82 0.06 -7.94
CA GLY A 174 -2.68 -0.44 -9.30
C GLY A 174 -2.53 -1.95 -9.38
N VAL A 175 -1.68 -2.56 -8.54
CA VAL A 175 -1.50 -4.02 -8.47
C VAL A 175 -2.83 -4.71 -8.19
N THR A 176 -3.60 -4.20 -7.23
CA THR A 176 -4.89 -4.79 -6.87
C THR A 176 -5.91 -4.60 -7.98
N ALA A 177 -5.94 -3.42 -8.62
CA ALA A 177 -6.80 -3.16 -9.77
C ALA A 177 -6.55 -4.16 -10.89
N VAL A 178 -5.28 -4.45 -11.23
CA VAL A 178 -4.89 -5.47 -12.22
C VAL A 178 -5.31 -6.88 -11.74
N ALA A 179 -5.00 -7.26 -10.50
CA ALA A 179 -5.34 -8.58 -9.95
C ALA A 179 -6.85 -8.86 -10.01
N CYS A 180 -7.68 -7.82 -9.78
CA CYS A 180 -9.13 -7.91 -9.91
C CYS A 180 -9.61 -8.14 -11.36
N GLN A 181 -8.83 -7.80 -12.38
CA GLN A 181 -9.18 -8.10 -13.78
C GLN A 181 -8.72 -9.50 -14.20
N LEU A 182 -7.64 -10.00 -13.60
CA LEU A 182 -7.05 -11.30 -13.97
C LEU A 182 -7.90 -12.48 -13.49
N THR A 183 -8.54 -12.38 -12.32
CA THR A 183 -9.22 -13.53 -11.68
C THR A 183 -10.73 -13.33 -11.63
N SER A 184 -11.47 -14.45 -11.61
CA SER A 184 -12.94 -14.45 -11.47
C SER A 184 -13.43 -14.39 -10.02
N SER A 185 -12.53 -14.52 -9.01
CA SER A 185 -12.90 -14.54 -7.59
C SER A 185 -12.12 -13.51 -6.77
N ALA A 186 -12.77 -12.98 -5.74
CA ALA A 186 -12.14 -12.06 -4.77
C ALA A 186 -10.97 -12.73 -4.00
N ARG A 187 -11.05 -14.05 -3.78
CA ARG A 187 -9.95 -14.83 -3.18
C ARG A 187 -8.74 -14.92 -4.12
N GLY A 188 -8.98 -15.17 -5.41
CA GLY A 188 -7.91 -15.18 -6.42
C GLY A 188 -7.24 -13.83 -6.55
N ALA A 189 -8.01 -12.73 -6.61
CA ALA A 189 -7.48 -11.38 -6.65
C ALA A 189 -6.64 -11.07 -5.40
N ALA A 190 -7.07 -11.52 -4.22
CA ALA A 190 -6.29 -11.38 -2.99
C ALA A 190 -4.97 -12.16 -3.07
N GLY A 191 -4.99 -13.40 -3.57
CA GLY A 191 -3.77 -14.22 -3.74
C GLY A 191 -2.74 -13.53 -4.63
N TRP A 192 -3.14 -12.98 -5.76
CA TRP A 192 -2.25 -12.25 -6.67
C TRP A 192 -1.72 -10.96 -6.05
N ALA A 193 -2.59 -10.12 -5.48
CA ALA A 193 -2.18 -8.83 -4.93
C ALA A 193 -1.28 -8.99 -3.70
N LEU A 194 -1.66 -9.85 -2.74
CA LEU A 194 -0.86 -10.09 -1.54
C LEU A 194 0.41 -10.89 -1.83
N GLY A 195 0.36 -11.83 -2.78
CA GLY A 195 1.53 -12.53 -3.27
C GLY A 195 2.56 -11.58 -3.88
N THR A 196 2.10 -10.62 -4.70
CA THR A 196 2.95 -9.55 -5.24
C THR A 196 3.56 -8.70 -4.13
N LEU A 197 2.77 -8.27 -3.13
CA LEU A 197 3.28 -7.52 -1.99
C LEU A 197 4.36 -8.32 -1.23
N GLY A 198 4.12 -9.62 -1.00
CA GLY A 198 5.08 -10.52 -0.35
C GLY A 198 6.38 -10.65 -1.13
N VAL A 199 6.31 -10.84 -2.46
CA VAL A 199 7.50 -10.90 -3.33
C VAL A 199 8.27 -9.58 -3.28
N LEU A 200 7.59 -8.45 -3.37
CA LEU A 200 8.21 -7.13 -3.28
C LEU A 200 8.88 -6.91 -1.92
N PHE A 201 8.28 -7.40 -0.83
CA PHE A 201 8.86 -7.35 0.50
C PHE A 201 10.15 -8.18 0.59
N VAL A 202 10.13 -9.42 0.06
CA VAL A 202 11.30 -10.30 0.05
C VAL A 202 12.42 -9.73 -0.81
N LEU A 203 12.14 -9.24 -2.02
CA LEU A 203 13.13 -8.61 -2.90
C LEU A 203 13.83 -7.44 -2.21
N ARG A 204 13.05 -6.57 -1.53
CA ARG A 204 13.60 -5.48 -0.75
C ARG A 204 14.45 -6.00 0.42
N ALA A 205 13.96 -6.99 1.19
CA ALA A 205 14.67 -7.52 2.35
C ALA A 205 16.01 -8.16 1.96
N VAL A 206 16.04 -8.92 0.87
CA VAL A 206 17.29 -9.46 0.30
C VAL A 206 18.22 -8.33 -0.14
N GLY A 207 17.71 -7.30 -0.80
CA GLY A 207 18.49 -6.15 -1.22
C GLY A 207 19.10 -5.35 -0.07
N ASP A 208 18.37 -5.23 1.05
CA ASP A 208 18.85 -4.48 2.24
C ASP A 208 19.87 -5.27 3.08
N THR A 209 19.85 -6.60 3.01
CA THR A 209 20.81 -7.47 3.73
C THR A 209 21.99 -7.91 2.88
N ALA A 210 21.95 -7.67 1.57
CA ALA A 210 22.99 -8.09 0.65
C ALA A 210 24.33 -7.35 0.87
N THR A 211 25.43 -8.09 0.81
CA THR A 211 26.77 -7.54 0.87
C THR A 211 27.32 -7.15 -0.52
N SER A 212 26.87 -7.83 -1.59
CA SER A 212 27.26 -7.54 -2.96
C SER A 212 26.44 -6.41 -3.59
N ASP A 213 27.03 -5.67 -4.51
CA ASP A 213 26.33 -4.57 -5.22
C ASP A 213 25.17 -5.08 -6.08
N ALA A 214 25.33 -6.25 -6.72
CA ALA A 214 24.27 -6.90 -7.46
C ALA A 214 23.09 -7.27 -6.56
N GLY A 215 23.36 -7.76 -5.35
CA GLY A 215 22.31 -8.04 -4.36
C GLY A 215 21.61 -6.74 -3.91
N ARG A 216 22.36 -5.68 -3.63
CA ARG A 216 21.83 -4.37 -3.22
C ARG A 216 20.93 -3.73 -4.28
N SER A 217 21.14 -4.03 -5.58
CA SER A 217 20.29 -3.52 -6.65
C SER A 217 18.85 -4.05 -6.60
N LEU A 218 18.60 -5.21 -5.96
CA LEU A 218 17.27 -5.81 -5.83
C LEU A 218 16.27 -4.90 -5.10
N ARG A 219 16.73 -4.08 -4.14
CA ARG A 219 15.86 -3.13 -3.45
C ARG A 219 15.24 -2.08 -4.39
N TRP A 220 15.92 -1.77 -5.53
CA TRP A 220 15.41 -0.82 -6.51
C TRP A 220 14.29 -1.39 -7.39
N ILE A 221 14.17 -2.72 -7.48
CA ILE A 221 13.07 -3.40 -8.18
C ILE A 221 11.77 -3.29 -7.38
N SER A 222 11.89 -3.13 -6.06
CA SER A 222 10.74 -3.10 -5.15
C SER A 222 10.33 -1.68 -4.79
N PRO A 223 9.07 -1.29 -4.99
CA PRO A 223 8.52 -0.04 -4.45
C PRO A 223 8.67 0.10 -2.93
N LEU A 224 8.69 -1.01 -2.18
CA LEU A 224 8.99 -1.00 -0.74
C LEU A 224 10.45 -0.60 -0.45
N GLY A 225 11.38 -0.91 -1.36
CA GLY A 225 12.75 -0.41 -1.27
C GLY A 225 12.83 1.10 -1.50
N TRP A 226 11.99 1.64 -2.39
CA TRP A 226 11.93 3.10 -2.62
C TRP A 226 11.46 3.86 -1.38
N VAL A 227 10.57 3.29 -0.56
CA VAL A 227 10.11 3.88 0.71
C VAL A 227 11.30 4.26 1.60
N ASN A 228 12.23 3.33 1.82
CA ASN A 228 13.43 3.60 2.60
C ASN A 228 14.39 4.57 1.89
N GLN A 229 14.44 4.56 0.54
CA GLN A 229 15.31 5.43 -0.25
C GLN A 229 14.81 6.88 -0.34
N VAL A 230 13.58 7.18 0.08
CA VAL A 230 13.12 8.59 0.24
C VAL A 230 13.99 9.31 1.25
N PHE A 231 14.54 8.62 2.26
CA PHE A 231 15.36 9.17 3.33
C PHE A 231 14.70 10.36 4.04
N PRO A 232 13.51 10.19 4.65
CA PRO A 232 12.86 11.26 5.41
C PRO A 232 13.78 11.76 6.55
N PHE A 233 13.79 13.07 6.77
CA PHE A 233 14.68 13.75 7.70
C PHE A 233 16.18 13.65 7.36
N GLY A 234 16.49 13.34 6.12
CA GLY A 234 17.85 13.25 5.60
C GLY A 234 17.95 13.85 4.20
N ALA A 235 18.05 13.01 3.16
CA ALA A 235 18.18 13.48 1.78
C ALA A 235 16.82 13.88 1.15
N ASP A 236 15.69 13.50 1.76
CA ASP A 236 14.31 13.83 1.34
C ASP A 236 14.08 13.68 -0.18
N ARG A 237 14.40 12.50 -0.73
CA ARG A 237 14.35 12.21 -2.18
C ARG A 237 12.92 12.05 -2.67
N LEU A 238 12.16 13.13 -2.71
CA LEU A 238 10.74 13.15 -3.07
C LEU A 238 10.45 12.72 -4.51
N TRP A 239 11.43 12.73 -5.42
CA TRP A 239 11.24 12.23 -6.79
C TRP A 239 10.81 10.76 -6.85
N LEU A 240 11.15 9.95 -5.83
CA LEU A 240 10.71 8.54 -5.71
C LEU A 240 9.21 8.42 -5.55
N VAL A 241 8.56 9.41 -4.95
CA VAL A 241 7.10 9.48 -4.86
C VAL A 241 6.48 9.63 -6.24
N GLY A 242 7.09 10.49 -7.08
CA GLY A 242 6.71 10.62 -8.50
C GLY A 242 6.86 9.31 -9.27
N LEU A 243 7.95 8.55 -9.02
CA LEU A 243 8.14 7.21 -9.61
C LEU A 243 7.05 6.24 -9.14
N GLY A 244 6.73 6.21 -7.83
CA GLY A 244 5.65 5.38 -7.29
C GLY A 244 4.28 5.73 -7.86
N ALA A 245 4.00 7.03 -8.00
CA ALA A 245 2.76 7.52 -8.63
C ALA A 245 2.68 7.11 -10.11
N LEU A 246 3.79 7.22 -10.85
CA LEU A 246 3.86 6.81 -12.26
C LEU A 246 3.59 5.30 -12.40
N VAL A 247 4.26 4.47 -11.62
CA VAL A 247 4.06 3.01 -11.66
C VAL A 247 2.64 2.65 -11.26
N GLY A 248 2.09 3.26 -10.21
CA GLY A 248 0.70 3.07 -9.81
C GLY A 248 -0.28 3.45 -10.92
N ALA A 249 -0.09 4.62 -11.56
CA ALA A 249 -0.91 5.09 -12.67
C ALA A 249 -0.82 4.17 -13.90
N LEU A 250 0.37 3.70 -14.26
CA LEU A 250 0.55 2.74 -15.36
C LEU A 250 -0.20 1.43 -15.09
N LEU A 251 -0.11 0.89 -13.87
CA LEU A 251 -0.83 -0.32 -13.48
C LEU A 251 -2.34 -0.10 -13.51
N VAL A 252 -2.83 1.05 -13.06
CA VAL A 252 -4.25 1.41 -13.16
C VAL A 252 -4.66 1.50 -14.63
N GLY A 253 -3.85 2.11 -15.51
CA GLY A 253 -4.09 2.13 -16.94
C GLY A 253 -4.19 0.72 -17.55
N VAL A 254 -3.28 -0.18 -17.15
CA VAL A 254 -3.35 -1.60 -17.53
C VAL A 254 -4.65 -2.23 -17.04
N ALA A 255 -5.07 -1.95 -15.80
CA ALA A 255 -6.31 -2.50 -15.25
C ALA A 255 -7.55 -2.03 -16.06
N PHE A 256 -7.59 -0.77 -16.51
CA PHE A 256 -8.66 -0.28 -17.41
C PHE A 256 -8.63 -0.99 -18.77
N ALA A 257 -7.45 -1.15 -19.38
CA ALA A 257 -7.31 -1.86 -20.65
C ALA A 257 -7.74 -3.34 -20.54
N LEU A 258 -7.45 -3.99 -19.42
CA LEU A 258 -7.88 -5.36 -19.15
C LEU A 258 -9.40 -5.44 -18.88
N LEU A 259 -9.97 -4.44 -18.20
CA LEU A 259 -11.41 -4.36 -17.96
C LEU A 259 -12.22 -4.36 -19.27
N GLU A 260 -11.71 -3.71 -20.30
CA GLU A 260 -12.37 -3.64 -21.62
C GLU A 260 -12.36 -4.99 -22.37
N ARG A 261 -11.40 -5.88 -22.02
CA ARG A 261 -11.17 -7.17 -22.70
C ARG A 261 -11.87 -8.36 -22.02
N ARG A 262 -12.50 -8.16 -20.86
CA ARG A 262 -13.15 -9.26 -20.12
C ARG A 262 -14.66 -9.03 -19.97
N ASP A 263 -15.44 -10.08 -19.89
CA ASP A 263 -16.87 -10.00 -19.55
C ASP A 263 -17.07 -9.80 -18.04
N LEU A 264 -18.19 -9.22 -17.65
CA LEU A 264 -18.60 -9.08 -16.25
C LEU A 264 -18.71 -10.48 -15.61
N GLY A 265 -18.20 -10.62 -14.38
CA GLY A 265 -18.14 -11.89 -13.67
C GLY A 265 -16.99 -12.82 -14.09
N ALA A 266 -16.44 -12.63 -15.28
CA ALA A 266 -15.28 -13.44 -15.75
C ALA A 266 -13.96 -12.89 -15.26
N GLY A 267 -12.92 -13.73 -15.24
CA GLY A 267 -11.51 -13.34 -15.15
C GLY A 267 -10.80 -13.64 -16.45
N LEU A 268 -9.69 -12.95 -16.75
CA LEU A 268 -8.87 -13.27 -17.93
C LEU A 268 -8.15 -14.61 -17.79
N LEU A 269 -7.85 -15.02 -16.54
CA LEU A 269 -7.30 -16.34 -16.25
C LEU A 269 -8.45 -17.31 -16.01
N ALA A 270 -8.45 -18.41 -16.76
CA ALA A 270 -9.43 -19.48 -16.58
C ALA A 270 -9.40 -20.02 -15.15
N SER A 271 -10.56 -20.11 -14.50
CA SER A 271 -10.67 -20.77 -13.19
C SER A 271 -10.33 -22.24 -13.38
N ARG A 272 -9.34 -22.75 -12.65
CA ARG A 272 -9.06 -24.19 -12.65
C ARG A 272 -10.24 -24.89 -12.00
N PRO A 273 -10.86 -25.91 -12.66
CA PRO A 273 -11.85 -26.72 -11.99
C PRO A 273 -11.24 -27.32 -10.72
N GLY A 274 -11.97 -27.24 -9.60
CA GLY A 274 -11.57 -27.88 -8.36
C GLY A 274 -11.36 -29.40 -8.59
N ARG A 275 -10.65 -30.07 -7.66
CA ARG A 275 -10.51 -31.52 -7.73
C ARG A 275 -11.88 -32.16 -7.77
N ALA A 276 -12.10 -33.03 -8.74
CA ALA A 276 -13.37 -33.77 -8.92
C ALA A 276 -13.70 -34.73 -7.75
N ARG A 277 -12.73 -34.99 -6.85
CA ARG A 277 -12.90 -35.81 -5.66
C ARG A 277 -12.29 -35.10 -4.45
N ALA A 278 -13.00 -35.16 -3.32
CA ALA A 278 -12.48 -34.69 -2.04
C ALA A 278 -11.18 -35.42 -1.69
N PRO A 279 -10.16 -34.75 -1.08
CA PRO A 279 -8.99 -35.44 -0.58
C PRO A 279 -9.42 -36.46 0.48
N ARG A 280 -8.76 -37.64 0.49
CA ARG A 280 -9.05 -38.74 1.43
C ARG A 280 -9.03 -38.35 2.93
N THR A 281 -8.38 -37.24 3.26
CA THR A 281 -8.33 -36.68 4.61
C THR A 281 -9.64 -36.01 5.07
N LEU A 282 -10.63 -35.81 4.19
CA LEU A 282 -11.96 -35.29 4.50
C LEU A 282 -13.07 -36.36 4.46
N SER A 283 -12.71 -37.59 4.22
CA SER A 283 -13.60 -38.77 4.31
C SER A 283 -13.34 -39.49 5.64
N GLY A 284 -13.71 -38.84 6.75
CA GLY A 284 -13.77 -39.46 8.06
C GLY A 284 -15.20 -39.46 8.55
#